data_0aca00a5cce863629e689add6eeb83a6
#
_entry.id   0aca00a5cce863629e689add6eeb83a6
#
_cell.length_a   1.000
_cell.length_b   1.000
_cell.length_c   1.000
_cell.angle_alpha   90.00
_cell.angle_beta   90.00
_cell.angle_gamma   90.00
#
_symmetry.space_group_name_H-M   'P 1'
#
loop_
_entity.id
_entity.type
_entity.pdbx_description
1 polymer ?
#
loop_
_entity_poly.entity_id
_entity_poly.type
_entity_poly.pdbx_seq_one_letter_code
_entity_poly.pdbx_strand_id
1 'polypeptide(L)'
;MPLARSIAIAAGALACLTGLRAPSLLQERTLVAHDFEKSAHGWLVSGDTGASEPQFHAAGGHPGGYISHVDEALGETWYFRAPESVLSALPAAENATLSYSLKQSAEVPGVLDDDVVIVGPAGRLSFRFATSPGTGWTSFSVKLTAGAGWRWNWNAPASQEQIRRVLANPRSLEIRGEYHTGPDEGALDTVVLQAGR
;
A
#
# COMPACT_ATOMS: atom_id res chain seq x y z
N MET A 1 33.60 12.87 -85.83
CA MET A 1 33.59 13.16 -84.37
C MET A 1 32.21 12.80 -83.83
N PRO A 2 32.06 11.72 -83.08
CA PRO A 2 30.85 11.53 -82.35
C PRO A 2 31.11 11.69 -80.84
N LEU A 3 30.19 12.44 -80.20
CA LEU A 3 30.11 12.67 -78.75
C LEU A 3 29.62 11.42 -78.00
N ALA A 4 30.44 11.03 -77.05
CA ALA A 4 30.02 9.95 -76.08
C ALA A 4 29.08 10.54 -75.04
N ARG A 5 27.90 9.95 -74.88
CA ARG A 5 26.95 10.21 -73.74
C ARG A 5 27.22 9.22 -72.63
N SER A 6 27.65 9.75 -71.48
CA SER A 6 27.75 8.95 -70.25
C SER A 6 26.39 8.86 -69.59
N ILE A 7 25.93 7.62 -69.32
CA ILE A 7 24.71 7.32 -68.55
C ILE A 7 25.12 7.09 -67.08
N ALA A 8 24.68 7.98 -66.20
CA ALA A 8 24.84 7.78 -64.75
C ALA A 8 23.73 6.90 -64.22
N ILE A 9 24.11 5.76 -63.68
CA ILE A 9 23.18 4.86 -62.96
C ILE A 9 23.12 5.30 -61.49
N ALA A 10 21.96 5.82 -61.06
CA ALA A 10 21.71 6.13 -59.65
C ALA A 10 21.33 4.86 -58.91
N ALA A 11 22.20 4.41 -57.99
CA ALA A 11 21.88 3.34 -57.07
C ALA A 11 21.04 3.89 -55.89
N GLY A 12 19.75 3.55 -55.86
CA GLY A 12 18.86 3.86 -54.74
C GLY A 12 19.16 2.94 -53.54
N ALA A 13 19.69 3.49 -52.48
CA ALA A 13 19.83 2.78 -51.21
C ALA A 13 18.47 2.75 -50.48
N LEU A 14 17.87 1.57 -50.42
CA LEU A 14 16.65 1.31 -49.63
C LEU A 14 17.05 1.22 -48.16
N ALA A 15 16.87 2.28 -47.37
CA ALA A 15 17.09 2.30 -45.93
C ALA A 15 15.96 1.54 -45.27
N CYS A 16 16.24 0.32 -44.78
CA CYS A 16 15.33 -0.46 -43.95
C CYS A 16 15.31 0.16 -42.52
N LEU A 17 14.33 1.01 -42.24
CA LEU A 17 14.07 1.51 -40.89
C LEU A 17 13.52 0.38 -40.05
N THR A 18 14.38 -0.37 -39.39
CA THR A 18 13.99 -1.26 -38.28
C THR A 18 13.61 -0.38 -37.10
N GLY A 19 12.31 -0.15 -36.92
CA GLY A 19 11.76 0.55 -35.78
C GLY A 19 12.08 -0.22 -34.50
N LEU A 20 13.10 0.21 -33.77
CA LEU A 20 13.34 -0.18 -32.39
C LEU A 20 12.16 0.34 -31.56
N ARG A 21 11.20 -0.55 -31.29
CA ARG A 21 10.12 -0.28 -30.34
C ARG A 21 10.77 -0.20 -28.96
N ALA A 22 10.91 1.02 -28.41
CA ALA A 22 11.35 1.21 -27.05
C ALA A 22 10.49 0.34 -26.11
N PRO A 23 11.08 -0.36 -25.13
CA PRO A 23 10.29 -1.09 -24.16
C PRO A 23 9.36 -0.09 -23.47
N SER A 24 8.06 -0.30 -23.59
CA SER A 24 7.07 0.44 -22.82
C SER A 24 7.39 0.18 -21.35
N LEU A 25 7.91 1.17 -20.66
CA LEU A 25 7.99 1.16 -19.20
C LEU A 25 6.53 1.07 -18.73
N LEU A 26 6.11 -0.13 -18.34
CA LEU A 26 4.81 -0.33 -17.72
C LEU A 26 4.82 0.51 -16.44
N GLN A 27 4.25 1.71 -16.52
CA GLN A 27 4.10 2.60 -15.40
C GLN A 27 3.19 1.89 -14.39
N GLU A 28 3.71 1.64 -13.19
CA GLU A 28 2.93 1.06 -12.11
C GLU A 28 1.74 1.98 -11.82
N ARG A 29 0.52 1.44 -11.93
CA ARG A 29 -0.70 2.23 -11.75
C ARG A 29 -1.05 2.33 -10.28
N THR A 30 -1.02 3.53 -9.72
CA THR A 30 -1.55 3.81 -8.39
C THR A 30 -3.08 3.65 -8.41
N LEU A 31 -3.61 2.79 -7.55
CA LEU A 31 -5.05 2.59 -7.35
C LEU A 31 -5.62 3.63 -6.39
N VAL A 32 -4.91 3.89 -5.29
CA VAL A 32 -5.21 4.95 -4.33
C VAL A 32 -3.92 5.37 -3.62
N ALA A 33 -3.81 6.65 -3.26
CA ALA A 33 -2.73 7.18 -2.44
C ALA A 33 -3.28 8.24 -1.47
N HIS A 34 -2.89 8.15 -0.21
CA HIS A 34 -3.16 9.13 0.84
C HIS A 34 -1.84 9.56 1.44
N ASP A 35 -1.44 10.79 1.13
CA ASP A 35 -0.19 11.43 1.56
C ASP A 35 -0.36 12.30 2.81
N PHE A 36 -1.58 12.47 3.28
CA PHE A 36 -1.96 13.29 4.42
C PHE A 36 -1.45 14.75 4.38
N GLU A 37 -1.13 15.29 3.21
CA GLU A 37 -0.64 16.67 3.08
C GLU A 37 -1.67 17.74 3.45
N LYS A 38 -2.96 17.40 3.38
CA LYS A 38 -4.06 18.38 3.55
C LYS A 38 -5.10 17.97 4.58
N SER A 39 -5.24 16.69 4.91
CA SER A 39 -6.27 16.18 5.81
C SER A 39 -6.02 14.72 6.18
N ALA A 40 -6.80 14.19 7.11
CA ALA A 40 -6.82 12.77 7.45
C ALA A 40 -7.51 11.89 6.36
N HIS A 41 -7.96 12.43 5.24
CA HIS A 41 -8.61 11.72 4.13
C HIS A 41 -9.78 10.80 4.55
N GLY A 42 -10.41 11.05 5.70
CA GLY A 42 -11.51 10.24 6.22
C GLY A 42 -11.07 8.93 6.90
N TRP A 43 -9.79 8.78 7.22
CA TRP A 43 -9.32 7.70 8.08
C TRP A 43 -9.93 7.85 9.48
N LEU A 44 -10.21 6.72 10.11
CA LEU A 44 -10.71 6.61 11.48
C LEU A 44 -9.76 5.78 12.32
N VAL A 45 -9.97 5.79 13.63
CA VAL A 45 -9.34 4.86 14.58
C VAL A 45 -10.40 3.88 15.06
N SER A 46 -10.04 2.61 15.22
CA SER A 46 -10.89 1.52 15.72
C SER A 46 -10.13 0.65 16.72
N GLY A 47 -10.84 -0.12 17.50
CA GLY A 47 -10.30 -0.96 18.57
C GLY A 47 -10.93 -0.58 19.90
N ASP A 48 -10.22 -0.69 21.01
CA ASP A 48 -10.73 -0.36 22.34
C ASP A 48 -10.91 1.14 22.59
N THR A 49 -10.36 1.99 21.72
CA THR A 49 -10.61 3.44 21.72
C THR A 49 -11.98 3.81 21.12
N GLY A 50 -12.72 2.83 20.56
CA GLY A 50 -13.92 3.09 19.75
C GLY A 50 -13.59 3.70 18.38
N ALA A 51 -14.63 4.03 17.58
CA ALA A 51 -14.45 4.72 16.31
C ALA A 51 -14.29 6.22 16.56
N SER A 52 -13.11 6.76 16.27
CA SER A 52 -12.78 8.18 16.42
C SER A 52 -11.96 8.68 15.24
N GLU A 53 -11.87 10.00 15.08
CA GLU A 53 -10.99 10.62 14.09
C GLU A 53 -9.57 10.67 14.64
N PRO A 54 -8.53 10.31 13.84
CA PRO A 54 -7.15 10.53 14.22
C PRO A 54 -6.82 12.03 14.19
N GLN A 55 -5.80 12.43 14.93
CA GLN A 55 -5.26 13.79 14.87
C GLN A 55 -4.49 13.98 13.56
N PHE A 56 -4.81 15.06 12.84
CA PHE A 56 -4.09 15.47 11.64
C PHE A 56 -2.96 16.44 11.98
N HIS A 57 -1.78 16.23 11.38
CA HIS A 57 -0.60 17.07 11.50
C HIS A 57 -0.14 17.51 10.10
N ALA A 58 0.00 18.82 9.89
CA ALA A 58 0.39 19.39 8.59
C ALA A 58 1.89 19.28 8.29
N ALA A 59 2.72 18.82 9.25
CA ALA A 59 4.17 18.69 9.09
C ALA A 59 4.72 17.63 10.05
N GLY A 60 5.91 17.11 9.74
CA GLY A 60 6.58 16.07 10.53
C GLY A 60 6.31 14.64 10.08
N GLY A 61 5.64 14.49 8.94
CA GLY A 61 5.40 13.21 8.25
C GLY A 61 6.62 12.71 7.45
N HIS A 62 6.38 11.79 6.50
CA HIS A 62 7.39 11.13 5.68
C HIS A 62 7.00 11.08 4.18
N PRO A 63 7.07 12.25 3.46
CA PRO A 63 7.28 13.62 3.97
C PRO A 63 5.95 14.33 4.30
N GLY A 64 6.05 15.57 4.79
CA GLY A 64 4.93 16.50 4.90
C GLY A 64 3.98 16.24 6.05
N GLY A 65 2.68 16.08 5.79
CA GLY A 65 1.66 15.81 6.79
C GLY A 65 1.57 14.34 7.19
N TYR A 66 0.85 14.05 8.28
CA TYR A 66 0.57 12.68 8.75
C TYR A 66 -0.65 12.67 9.67
N ILE A 67 -1.10 11.47 10.06
CA ILE A 67 -2.12 11.29 11.09
C ILE A 67 -1.55 10.50 12.26
N SER A 68 -2.03 10.79 13.49
CA SER A 68 -1.68 10.05 14.69
C SER A 68 -2.88 9.81 15.60
N HIS A 69 -2.72 8.89 16.52
CA HIS A 69 -3.65 8.68 17.62
C HIS A 69 -2.87 8.31 18.88
N VAL A 70 -3.29 8.89 20.00
CA VAL A 70 -2.80 8.56 21.32
C VAL A 70 -3.77 7.59 21.95
N ASP A 71 -3.27 6.43 22.35
CA ASP A 71 -4.01 5.47 23.14
C ASP A 71 -3.76 5.67 24.62
N GLU A 72 -4.83 5.74 25.42
CA GLU A 72 -4.80 5.84 26.88
C GLU A 72 -5.37 4.56 27.53
N ALA A 73 -5.81 3.59 26.73
CA ALA A 73 -6.41 2.36 27.19
C ALA A 73 -5.35 1.28 27.53
N LEU A 74 -5.78 0.25 28.23
CA LEU A 74 -4.99 -0.94 28.57
C LEU A 74 -5.63 -2.21 27.98
N GLY A 75 -6.40 -2.05 26.92
CA GLY A 75 -7.28 -3.09 26.42
C GLY A 75 -6.76 -3.80 25.18
N GLU A 76 -7.59 -3.85 24.15
CA GLU A 76 -7.32 -4.51 22.89
C GLU A 76 -6.53 -3.58 21.94
N THR A 77 -5.82 -4.17 20.97
CA THR A 77 -5.07 -3.44 19.95
C THR A 77 -5.97 -2.50 19.15
N TRP A 78 -5.53 -1.24 18.99
CA TRP A 78 -6.18 -0.29 18.12
C TRP A 78 -5.53 -0.20 16.73
N TYR A 79 -6.34 0.24 15.73
CA TYR A 79 -5.97 0.28 14.33
C TYR A 79 -6.37 1.60 13.68
N PHE A 80 -5.60 2.04 12.69
CA PHE A 80 -6.05 3.00 11.68
C PHE A 80 -6.98 2.29 10.70
N ARG A 81 -8.22 2.73 10.64
CA ARG A 81 -9.24 2.16 9.74
C ARG A 81 -9.37 2.98 8.47
N ALA A 82 -9.20 2.32 7.33
CA ALA A 82 -9.22 2.95 6.03
C ALA A 82 -10.62 3.47 5.63
N PRO A 83 -10.69 4.62 4.91
CA PRO A 83 -11.92 5.19 4.39
C PRO A 83 -12.43 4.45 3.15
N GLU A 84 -13.65 4.79 2.73
CA GLU A 84 -14.31 4.21 1.55
C GLU A 84 -13.49 4.37 0.26
N SER A 85 -12.71 5.45 0.11
CA SER A 85 -11.83 5.65 -1.05
C SER A 85 -10.76 4.55 -1.20
N VAL A 86 -10.28 4.00 -0.09
CA VAL A 86 -9.36 2.84 -0.08
C VAL A 86 -10.14 1.56 -0.32
N LEU A 87 -11.27 1.36 0.38
CA LEU A 87 -12.07 0.14 0.26
C LEU A 87 -12.57 -0.07 -1.17
N SER A 88 -13.02 0.97 -1.84
CA SER A 88 -13.48 0.91 -3.24
C SER A 88 -12.37 0.62 -4.26
N ALA A 89 -11.10 0.80 -3.88
CA ALA A 89 -9.95 0.43 -4.71
C ALA A 89 -9.53 -1.05 -4.57
N LEU A 90 -9.89 -1.72 -3.45
CA LEU A 90 -9.48 -3.09 -3.15
C LEU A 90 -9.97 -4.15 -4.18
N PRO A 91 -11.16 -4.05 -4.82
CA PRO A 91 -11.54 -5.01 -5.86
C PRO A 91 -10.58 -5.09 -7.05
N ALA A 92 -9.82 -4.02 -7.32
CA ALA A 92 -8.80 -3.99 -8.36
C ALA A 92 -7.38 -4.31 -7.84
N ALA A 93 -7.25 -4.69 -6.56
CA ALA A 93 -5.96 -4.80 -5.86
C ALA A 93 -5.41 -6.23 -5.79
N GLU A 94 -5.96 -7.19 -6.52
CA GLU A 94 -5.34 -8.52 -6.61
C GLU A 94 -3.92 -8.39 -7.16
N ASN A 95 -2.94 -8.99 -6.48
CA ASN A 95 -1.49 -8.86 -6.73
C ASN A 95 -0.93 -7.43 -6.58
N ALA A 96 -1.73 -6.46 -6.13
CA ALA A 96 -1.24 -5.12 -5.82
C ALA A 96 -0.29 -5.13 -4.61
N THR A 97 0.43 -4.04 -4.45
CA THR A 97 1.26 -3.78 -3.27
C THR A 97 0.60 -2.70 -2.43
N LEU A 98 0.33 -3.00 -1.17
CA LEU A 98 0.00 -2.02 -0.14
C LEU A 98 1.30 -1.58 0.53
N SER A 99 1.57 -0.28 0.57
CA SER A 99 2.70 0.31 1.29
C SER A 99 2.24 1.49 2.14
N TYR A 100 2.95 1.71 3.25
CA TYR A 100 2.70 2.80 4.19
C TYR A 100 3.91 3.02 5.08
N SER A 101 3.93 4.13 5.82
CA SER A 101 4.93 4.43 6.83
C SER A 101 4.28 4.55 8.20
N LEU A 102 4.90 3.95 9.22
CA LEU A 102 4.50 4.03 10.62
C LEU A 102 5.63 4.56 11.49
N LYS A 103 5.24 5.21 12.59
CA LYS A 103 6.13 5.65 13.65
C LYS A 103 5.42 5.45 15.00
N GLN A 104 6.17 5.11 16.04
CA GLN A 104 5.71 4.94 17.41
C GLN A 104 6.34 5.99 18.34
N SER A 105 5.70 6.26 19.48
CA SER A 105 6.25 7.16 20.49
C SER A 105 7.41 6.56 21.28
N ALA A 106 7.52 5.22 21.34
CA ALA A 106 8.56 4.52 22.06
C ALA A 106 9.06 3.28 21.28
N GLU A 107 10.32 2.89 21.52
CA GLU A 107 10.86 1.59 21.08
C GLU A 107 10.59 0.56 22.16
N VAL A 108 9.78 -0.44 21.83
CA VAL A 108 9.38 -1.48 22.77
C VAL A 108 9.38 -2.84 22.09
N PRO A 109 9.63 -3.92 22.82
CA PRO A 109 9.36 -5.28 22.34
C PRO A 109 7.86 -5.36 22.07
N GLY A 110 7.50 -5.41 20.79
CA GLY A 110 6.11 -5.29 20.36
C GLY A 110 5.23 -6.42 20.87
N VAL A 111 3.99 -6.09 21.16
CA VAL A 111 2.90 -7.06 21.26
C VAL A 111 2.75 -7.77 19.93
N LEU A 112 2.62 -9.09 19.93
CA LEU A 112 2.44 -9.87 18.72
C LEU A 112 0.96 -9.85 18.30
N ASP A 113 0.62 -8.96 17.38
CA ASP A 113 -0.70 -8.91 16.77
C ASP A 113 -0.62 -8.74 15.24
N ASP A 114 -1.75 -8.78 14.54
CA ASP A 114 -1.80 -8.64 13.09
C ASP A 114 -1.60 -7.17 12.68
N ASP A 115 -0.61 -6.89 11.81
CA ASP A 115 -0.26 -5.52 11.40
C ASP A 115 -1.19 -4.96 10.33
N VAL A 116 -1.72 -5.83 9.46
CA VAL A 116 -2.73 -5.45 8.46
C VAL A 116 -3.87 -6.46 8.49
N VAL A 117 -5.09 -5.94 8.56
CA VAL A 117 -6.31 -6.74 8.56
C VAL A 117 -7.25 -6.27 7.46
N ILE A 118 -7.78 -7.20 6.66
CA ILE A 118 -8.83 -6.93 5.66
C ILE A 118 -9.99 -7.88 5.94
N VAL A 119 -11.18 -7.32 6.16
CA VAL A 119 -12.38 -8.10 6.45
C VAL A 119 -13.42 -7.89 5.34
N GLY A 120 -14.06 -8.97 4.94
CA GLY A 120 -15.21 -8.96 4.03
C GLY A 120 -16.19 -10.07 4.38
N PRO A 121 -17.35 -10.18 3.70
CA PRO A 121 -18.30 -11.27 3.91
C PRO A 121 -17.70 -12.66 3.65
N ALA A 122 -16.67 -12.72 2.82
CA ALA A 122 -15.98 -13.96 2.50
C ALA A 122 -15.04 -14.46 3.62
N GLY A 123 -14.63 -13.59 4.55
CA GLY A 123 -13.75 -13.92 5.67
C GLY A 123 -12.77 -12.79 6.02
N ARG A 124 -11.75 -13.12 6.80
CA ARG A 124 -10.72 -12.22 7.29
C ARG A 124 -9.35 -12.62 6.73
N LEU A 125 -8.64 -11.65 6.18
CA LEU A 125 -7.21 -11.74 5.87
C LEU A 125 -6.45 -11.00 6.95
N SER A 126 -5.33 -11.55 7.40
CA SER A 126 -4.41 -10.85 8.28
C SER A 126 -2.97 -11.07 7.84
N PHE A 127 -2.15 -10.07 8.11
CA PHE A 127 -0.72 -10.08 7.80
C PHE A 127 0.07 -9.54 8.98
N ARG A 128 1.25 -10.13 9.23
CA ARG A 128 2.18 -9.69 10.26
C ARG A 128 3.57 -9.53 9.66
N PHE A 129 4.19 -8.37 9.88
CA PHE A 129 5.59 -8.15 9.54
C PHE A 129 6.53 -8.82 10.55
N ALA A 130 7.75 -9.07 10.12
CA ALA A 130 8.78 -9.61 11.01
C ALA A 130 9.37 -8.57 11.97
N THR A 131 9.16 -7.29 11.68
CA THR A 131 9.68 -6.15 12.45
C THR A 131 8.57 -5.18 12.79
N SER A 132 8.63 -4.58 13.97
CA SER A 132 7.74 -3.49 14.40
C SER A 132 8.29 -2.12 13.96
N PRO A 133 7.45 -1.08 13.88
CA PRO A 133 7.92 0.29 13.71
C PRO A 133 8.72 0.75 14.94
N GLY A 134 9.69 1.65 14.70
CA GLY A 134 10.44 2.32 15.76
C GLY A 134 9.94 3.75 16.01
N THR A 135 10.74 4.53 16.72
CA THR A 135 10.46 5.96 17.00
C THR A 135 10.72 6.86 15.79
N GLY A 136 11.42 6.38 14.78
CA GLY A 136 11.53 6.99 13.45
C GLY A 136 10.55 6.38 12.46
N TRP A 137 10.23 7.13 11.38
CA TRP A 137 9.41 6.63 10.30
C TRP A 137 9.99 5.34 9.69
N THR A 138 9.20 4.28 9.70
CA THR A 138 9.52 2.96 9.15
C THR A 138 8.55 2.64 8.03
N SER A 139 9.07 2.35 6.83
CA SER A 139 8.23 1.99 5.68
C SER A 139 7.95 0.49 5.65
N PHE A 140 6.70 0.15 5.42
CA PHE A 140 6.18 -1.21 5.29
C PHE A 140 5.61 -1.44 3.90
N SER A 141 5.67 -2.67 3.43
CA SER A 141 5.14 -3.04 2.12
C SER A 141 4.75 -4.51 2.09
N VAL A 142 3.56 -4.82 1.60
CA VAL A 142 3.06 -6.19 1.43
C VAL A 142 2.30 -6.35 0.13
N LYS A 143 2.54 -7.46 -0.57
CA LYS A 143 1.76 -7.83 -1.77
C LYS A 143 0.48 -8.54 -1.39
N LEU A 144 -0.61 -8.19 -2.05
CA LEU A 144 -1.94 -8.83 -1.90
C LEU A 144 -2.03 -10.09 -2.78
N THR A 145 -1.18 -11.07 -2.47
CA THR A 145 -1.04 -12.33 -3.24
C THR A 145 -0.78 -13.51 -2.31
N ALA A 146 -1.14 -14.70 -2.74
CA ALA A 146 -0.80 -15.93 -2.05
C ALA A 146 0.72 -16.09 -1.92
N GLY A 147 1.19 -16.69 -0.83
CA GLY A 147 2.62 -16.86 -0.56
C GLY A 147 3.34 -15.63 0.00
N ALA A 148 2.70 -14.44 0.03
CA ALA A 148 3.27 -13.25 0.65
C ALA A 148 3.25 -13.30 2.19
N GLY A 149 2.56 -14.25 2.80
CA GLY A 149 2.45 -14.38 4.25
C GLY A 149 1.06 -14.09 4.82
N TRP A 150 0.08 -13.77 3.97
CA TRP A 150 -1.30 -13.58 4.38
C TRP A 150 -1.88 -14.83 5.03
N ARG A 151 -2.66 -14.64 6.09
CA ARG A 151 -3.38 -15.68 6.84
C ARG A 151 -4.87 -15.55 6.63
N TRP A 152 -5.54 -16.69 6.52
CA TRP A 152 -6.98 -16.80 6.42
C TRP A 152 -7.59 -17.15 7.78
N ASN A 153 -8.53 -16.35 8.26
CA ASN A 153 -9.23 -16.55 9.52
C ASN A 153 -8.28 -16.96 10.67
N TRP A 154 -7.19 -16.18 10.84
CA TRP A 154 -6.11 -16.26 11.85
C TRP A 154 -5.11 -17.41 11.70
N ASN A 155 -5.45 -18.55 11.12
CA ASN A 155 -4.65 -19.76 11.30
C ASN A 155 -3.98 -20.31 10.04
N ALA A 156 -4.66 -20.34 8.92
CA ALA A 156 -4.15 -20.97 7.70
C ALA A 156 -3.50 -19.96 6.76
N PRO A 157 -2.49 -20.35 5.95
CA PRO A 157 -2.04 -19.52 4.83
C PRO A 157 -3.21 -19.24 3.88
N ALA A 158 -3.38 -17.98 3.47
CA ALA A 158 -4.43 -17.60 2.55
C ALA A 158 -4.12 -18.05 1.12
N SER A 159 -5.08 -18.70 0.47
CA SER A 159 -5.01 -18.99 -0.96
C SER A 159 -5.32 -17.74 -1.79
N GLN A 160 -4.88 -17.73 -3.06
CA GLN A 160 -5.19 -16.62 -3.97
C GLN A 160 -6.69 -16.39 -4.15
N GLU A 161 -7.47 -17.47 -4.18
CA GLU A 161 -8.94 -17.41 -4.27
C GLU A 161 -9.56 -16.74 -3.04
N GLN A 162 -9.08 -17.04 -1.84
CA GLN A 162 -9.55 -16.41 -0.61
C GLN A 162 -9.22 -14.92 -0.58
N ILE A 163 -7.98 -14.55 -0.98
CA ILE A 163 -7.57 -13.15 -1.11
C ILE A 163 -8.50 -12.42 -2.06
N ARG A 164 -8.70 -12.94 -3.28
CA ARG A 164 -9.58 -12.34 -4.28
C ARG A 164 -11.01 -12.15 -3.77
N ARG A 165 -11.58 -13.14 -3.08
CA ARG A 165 -12.95 -13.06 -2.54
C ARG A 165 -13.11 -11.98 -1.48
N VAL A 166 -12.13 -11.79 -0.61
CA VAL A 166 -12.18 -10.73 0.40
C VAL A 166 -12.02 -9.37 -0.25
N LEU A 167 -11.06 -9.23 -1.17
CA LEU A 167 -10.82 -7.98 -1.89
C LEU A 167 -12.00 -7.56 -2.78
N ALA A 168 -12.79 -8.50 -3.30
CA ALA A 168 -13.95 -8.21 -4.15
C ALA A 168 -15.09 -7.48 -3.41
N ASN A 169 -15.22 -7.65 -2.09
CA ASN A 169 -16.25 -7.01 -1.29
C ASN A 169 -15.72 -6.73 0.14
N PRO A 170 -14.79 -5.78 0.30
CA PRO A 170 -14.20 -5.45 1.59
C PRO A 170 -15.19 -4.64 2.45
N ARG A 171 -15.15 -4.85 3.76
CA ARG A 171 -15.87 -4.07 4.76
C ARG A 171 -14.97 -3.19 5.59
N SER A 172 -13.73 -3.65 5.81
CA SER A 172 -12.67 -2.86 6.44
C SER A 172 -11.31 -3.25 5.88
N LEU A 173 -10.40 -2.26 5.88
CA LEU A 173 -8.96 -2.43 5.87
C LEU A 173 -8.43 -1.67 7.08
N GLU A 174 -7.62 -2.33 7.88
CA GLU A 174 -7.10 -1.81 9.14
C GLU A 174 -5.58 -1.97 9.16
N ILE A 175 -4.87 -0.91 9.54
CA ILE A 175 -3.42 -0.87 9.73
C ILE A 175 -3.19 -0.66 11.22
N ARG A 176 -2.40 -1.53 11.83
CA ARG A 176 -2.13 -1.51 13.27
C ARG A 176 -1.50 -0.19 13.69
N GLY A 177 -2.05 0.42 14.73
CA GLY A 177 -1.55 1.64 15.34
C GLY A 177 -0.81 1.40 16.64
N GLU A 178 -1.21 0.38 17.41
CA GLU A 178 -0.65 0.04 18.73
C GLU A 178 0.44 -1.03 18.65
N TYR A 179 1.60 -0.74 19.21
CA TYR A 179 2.72 -1.68 19.31
C TYR A 179 3.26 -1.82 20.74
N HIS A 180 2.64 -1.11 21.70
CA HIS A 180 3.00 -1.13 23.10
C HIS A 180 1.76 -1.34 23.97
N THR A 181 1.87 -2.06 25.08
CA THR A 181 0.80 -2.15 26.08
C THR A 181 0.87 -0.94 27.01
N GLY A 182 -0.19 -0.17 27.08
CA GLY A 182 -0.28 1.07 27.86
C GLY A 182 -0.16 2.31 26.99
N PRO A 183 -0.16 3.53 27.60
CA PRO A 183 -0.22 4.77 26.84
C PRO A 183 0.88 4.85 25.80
N ASP A 184 0.51 4.96 24.52
CA ASP A 184 1.41 5.16 23.41
C ASP A 184 0.81 6.10 22.35
N GLU A 185 1.61 6.50 21.38
CA GLU A 185 1.16 7.22 20.21
C GLU A 185 1.68 6.51 18.96
N GLY A 186 0.76 6.10 18.11
CA GLY A 186 1.04 5.60 16.78
C GLY A 186 0.77 6.67 15.73
N ALA A 187 1.63 6.75 14.70
CA ALA A 187 1.47 7.68 13.58
C ALA A 187 1.57 6.94 12.24
N LEU A 188 0.71 7.34 11.29
CA LEU A 188 0.59 6.75 9.95
C LEU A 188 0.78 7.81 8.87
N ASP A 189 1.53 7.46 7.82
CA ASP A 189 1.75 8.31 6.66
C ASP A 189 1.90 7.50 5.37
N THR A 190 1.73 8.18 4.24
CA THR A 190 2.06 7.69 2.88
C THR A 190 1.44 6.34 2.56
N VAL A 191 0.12 6.21 2.73
CA VAL A 191 -0.57 4.97 2.37
C VAL A 191 -0.81 4.91 0.87
N VAL A 192 -0.23 3.91 0.20
CA VAL A 192 -0.33 3.72 -1.26
C VAL A 192 -0.73 2.29 -1.57
N LEU A 193 -1.71 2.14 -2.45
CA LEU A 193 -2.08 0.88 -3.08
C LEU A 193 -1.73 0.93 -4.56
N GLN A 194 -0.77 0.12 -4.97
CA GLN A 194 -0.20 0.10 -6.32
C GLN A 194 -0.54 -1.20 -7.02
N ALA A 195 -1.13 -1.12 -8.23
CA ALA A 195 -1.49 -2.31 -8.99
C ALA A 195 -0.25 -3.19 -9.25
N GLY A 196 -0.43 -4.51 -9.10
CA GLY A 196 0.59 -5.49 -9.48
C GLY A 196 0.82 -5.49 -11.00
N ARG A 197 2.01 -5.91 -11.38
CA ARG A 197 2.38 -6.17 -12.78
C ARG A 197 1.75 -7.46 -13.26
#